data_6f44a8c40ac49a8a4e9b605890bee0cb
#
_entry.id   6f44a8c40ac49a8a4e9b605890bee0cb
#
_cell.length_a   1.000
_cell.length_b   1.000
_cell.length_c   1.000
_cell.angle_alpha   90.00
_cell.angle_beta   90.00
_cell.angle_gamma   90.00
#
_symmetry.space_group_name_H-M   'P 1'
#
loop_
_entity.id
_entity.type
_entity.pdbx_description
1 polymer ?
#
loop_
_entity_poly.entity_id
_entity_poly.type
_entity_poly.pdbx_seq_one_letter_code
_entity_poly.pdbx_strand_id
1 'polypeptide(L)'
;LVIGADGVNSWVRNQAKIKVSQHSYQQNGIVANFSTELSHQNIARQWFHRDGILALLPLSGKLVSMVWSADEEQSTRLNSLSEAEVCQQVEEASNHALGKLQLMTKPVSFPLNSVHVKNLIGPRLALIGDAAHGIHPLAGQGVNLGLRDARKLVSTIIERGARSDCGDYMLLRQYERARKENILAMEFTTDSLQKLFSNKNPTLTRLRNLGLILTNEFPLLKRRLIQHSLN
;
A
#
# COMPACT_ATOMS: atom_id res chain seq x y z
N LEU A 1 -24.95 -13.91 -5.08
CA LEU A 1 -23.56 -13.59 -4.71
C LEU A 1 -23.52 -12.26 -3.97
N VAL A 2 -22.85 -12.22 -2.82
CA VAL A 2 -22.48 -11.01 -2.08
C VAL A 2 -20.98 -10.77 -2.28
N ILE A 3 -20.58 -9.51 -2.45
CA ILE A 3 -19.17 -9.12 -2.59
C ILE A 3 -18.85 -8.15 -1.47
N GLY A 4 -17.92 -8.53 -0.58
CA GLY A 4 -17.40 -7.68 0.48
C GLY A 4 -16.23 -6.86 -0.03
N ALA A 5 -16.43 -5.54 -0.17
CA ALA A 5 -15.44 -4.56 -0.64
C ALA A 5 -15.43 -3.33 0.31
N ASP A 6 -15.76 -3.54 1.58
CA ASP A 6 -16.08 -2.55 2.58
C ASP A 6 -14.90 -2.21 3.51
N GLY A 7 -13.68 -2.48 3.04
CA GLY A 7 -12.44 -2.01 3.65
C GLY A 7 -11.95 -2.87 4.82
N VAL A 8 -10.89 -2.37 5.48
CA VAL A 8 -10.13 -3.10 6.51
C VAL A 8 -10.99 -3.58 7.67
N ASN A 9 -12.04 -2.81 8.05
CA ASN A 9 -12.99 -3.13 9.12
C ASN A 9 -14.26 -3.83 8.60
N SER A 10 -14.15 -4.59 7.51
CA SER A 10 -15.26 -5.20 6.78
C SER A 10 -16.35 -5.80 7.68
N TRP A 11 -17.55 -5.22 7.60
CA TRP A 11 -18.75 -5.75 8.23
C TRP A 11 -19.20 -7.05 7.57
N VAL A 12 -19.12 -7.12 6.23
CA VAL A 12 -19.46 -8.32 5.45
C VAL A 12 -18.61 -9.52 5.88
N ARG A 13 -17.29 -9.33 6.00
CA ARG A 13 -16.36 -10.37 6.49
C ARG A 13 -16.75 -10.84 7.89
N ASN A 14 -17.06 -9.91 8.80
CA ASN A 14 -17.43 -10.23 10.17
C ASN A 14 -18.76 -11.00 10.25
N GLN A 15 -19.79 -10.60 9.48
CA GLN A 15 -21.06 -11.32 9.41
C GLN A 15 -20.89 -12.74 8.85
N ALA A 16 -20.00 -12.91 7.89
CA ALA A 16 -19.67 -14.21 7.33
C ALA A 16 -18.80 -15.08 8.27
N LYS A 17 -18.38 -14.56 9.43
CA LYS A 17 -17.48 -15.23 10.38
C LYS A 17 -16.18 -15.73 9.77
N ILE A 18 -15.68 -15.04 8.73
CA ILE A 18 -14.40 -15.35 8.10
C ILE A 18 -13.29 -14.91 9.07
N LYS A 19 -12.45 -15.89 9.44
CA LYS A 19 -11.33 -15.63 10.34
C LYS A 19 -10.31 -14.69 9.70
N VAL A 20 -9.93 -13.66 10.46
CA VAL A 20 -8.94 -12.66 10.08
C VAL A 20 -7.80 -12.68 11.08
N SER A 21 -6.58 -12.56 10.60
CA SER A 21 -5.39 -12.24 11.37
C SER A 21 -5.02 -10.79 11.09
N GLN A 22 -4.84 -10.02 12.13
CA GLN A 22 -4.37 -8.63 12.03
C GLN A 22 -3.04 -8.50 12.76
N HIS A 23 -2.12 -7.78 12.16
CA HIS A 23 -0.85 -7.45 12.77
C HIS A 23 -0.60 -5.95 12.63
N SER A 24 -0.32 -5.28 13.75
CA SER A 24 0.06 -3.87 13.72
C SER A 24 1.52 -3.73 13.32
N TYR A 25 1.79 -2.81 12.38
CA TYR A 25 3.16 -2.42 12.05
C TYR A 25 3.78 -1.49 13.09
N GLN A 26 3.01 -1.07 14.11
CA GLN A 26 3.40 -0.05 15.09
C GLN A 26 3.81 1.26 14.40
N GLN A 27 3.17 1.55 13.31
CA GLN A 27 3.36 2.74 12.49
C GLN A 27 2.02 3.36 12.15
N ASN A 28 2.04 4.67 11.93
CA ASN A 28 0.92 5.42 11.40
C ASN A 28 1.22 5.90 9.97
N GLY A 29 0.22 5.88 9.12
CA GLY A 29 0.22 6.59 7.86
C GLY A 29 -0.29 8.01 8.06
N ILE A 30 0.49 9.00 7.70
CA ILE A 30 0.14 10.42 7.79
C ILE A 30 -0.06 10.92 6.36
N VAL A 31 -1.20 11.52 6.09
CA VAL A 31 -1.54 12.06 4.77
C VAL A 31 -1.86 13.54 4.87
N ALA A 32 -1.28 14.33 3.99
CA ALA A 32 -1.58 15.74 3.80
C ALA A 32 -1.30 16.16 2.35
N ASN A 33 -1.92 17.23 1.88
CA ASN A 33 -1.63 17.79 0.57
C ASN A 33 -0.87 19.10 0.70
N PHE A 34 0.05 19.33 -0.23
CA PHE A 34 0.88 20.53 -0.28
C PHE A 34 0.87 21.14 -1.68
N SER A 35 0.92 22.47 -1.76
CA SER A 35 1.39 23.15 -2.95
C SER A 35 2.91 23.27 -2.92
N THR A 36 3.54 23.25 -4.11
CA THR A 36 5.00 23.18 -4.25
C THR A 36 5.51 24.39 -5.04
N GLU A 37 6.66 24.90 -4.64
CA GLU A 37 7.34 25.97 -5.37
C GLU A 37 7.83 25.48 -6.74
N LEU A 38 8.54 24.33 -6.74
CA LEU A 38 9.05 23.70 -7.94
C LEU A 38 8.04 22.70 -8.52
N SER A 39 8.07 22.51 -9.83
CA SER A 39 7.21 21.51 -10.49
C SER A 39 7.62 20.09 -10.11
N HIS A 40 6.65 19.25 -9.78
CA HIS A 40 6.88 17.81 -9.53
C HIS A 40 7.13 16.99 -10.81
N GLN A 41 6.90 17.59 -12.00
CA GLN A 41 7.13 16.96 -13.32
C GLN A 41 6.42 15.60 -13.50
N ASN A 42 5.28 15.39 -12.82
CA ASN A 42 4.54 14.13 -12.75
C ASN A 42 5.37 12.94 -12.23
N ILE A 43 6.40 13.22 -11.41
CA ILE A 43 7.26 12.20 -10.83
C ILE A 43 6.84 11.98 -9.37
N ALA A 44 6.43 10.76 -9.05
CA ALA A 44 6.30 10.31 -7.67
C ALA A 44 7.71 10.12 -7.06
N ARG A 45 7.91 10.68 -5.87
CA ARG A 45 9.19 10.63 -5.15
C ARG A 45 9.00 9.94 -3.83
N GLN A 46 9.98 9.15 -3.41
CA GLN A 46 9.94 8.43 -2.14
C GLN A 46 11.32 8.44 -1.49
N TRP A 47 11.32 8.70 -0.19
CA TRP A 47 12.54 8.69 0.64
C TRP A 47 12.37 7.67 1.76
N PHE A 48 13.39 6.85 1.92
CA PHE A 48 13.46 5.83 2.96
C PHE A 48 14.32 6.37 4.10
N HIS A 49 13.66 6.79 5.18
CA HIS A 49 14.30 7.24 6.39
C HIS A 49 14.42 6.10 7.40
N ARG A 50 15.22 6.29 8.43
CA ARG A 50 15.41 5.29 9.49
C ARG A 50 14.13 5.03 10.28
N ASP A 51 13.31 6.04 10.44
CA ASP A 51 12.11 6.14 11.27
C ASP A 51 10.82 6.12 10.44
N GLY A 52 10.92 6.00 9.11
CA GLY A 52 9.74 5.90 8.26
C GLY A 52 10.01 6.11 6.78
N ILE A 53 8.95 6.15 6.00
CA ILE A 53 9.00 6.31 4.55
C ILE A 53 8.10 7.47 4.16
N LEU A 54 8.71 8.49 3.58
CA LEU A 54 8.02 9.64 3.03
C LEU A 54 7.81 9.45 1.53
N ALA A 55 6.58 9.62 1.05
CA ALA A 55 6.26 9.69 -0.38
C ALA A 55 5.58 11.03 -0.70
N LEU A 56 5.98 11.65 -1.80
CA LEU A 56 5.31 12.80 -2.40
C LEU A 56 4.78 12.38 -3.77
N LEU A 57 3.47 12.32 -3.88
CA LEU A 57 2.74 11.83 -5.04
C LEU A 57 2.17 13.02 -5.83
N PRO A 58 2.42 13.13 -7.14
CA PRO A 58 1.97 14.25 -7.94
C PRO A 58 0.44 14.28 -8.06
N LEU A 59 -0.13 15.45 -7.88
CA LEU A 59 -1.52 15.78 -8.15
C LEU A 59 -1.58 16.80 -9.30
N SER A 60 -2.76 17.29 -9.64
CA SER A 60 -2.93 18.28 -10.70
C SER A 60 -2.22 19.60 -10.35
N GLY A 61 -1.65 20.26 -11.36
CA GLY A 61 -0.94 21.52 -11.20
C GLY A 61 0.38 21.39 -10.43
N LYS A 62 0.57 22.23 -9.43
CA LYS A 62 1.72 22.20 -8.52
C LYS A 62 1.35 21.63 -7.15
N LEU A 63 0.48 20.63 -7.11
CA LEU A 63 0.07 19.97 -5.88
C LEU A 63 0.71 18.60 -5.74
N VAL A 64 1.01 18.21 -4.51
CA VAL A 64 1.42 16.85 -4.15
C VAL A 64 0.62 16.34 -2.97
N SER A 65 0.35 15.04 -2.97
CA SER A 65 -0.14 14.34 -1.78
C SER A 65 1.06 13.69 -1.08
N MET A 66 1.23 14.01 0.18
CA MET A 66 2.17 13.35 1.05
C MET A 66 1.55 12.09 1.64
N VAL A 67 2.31 11.01 1.62
CA VAL A 67 2.05 9.82 2.43
C VAL A 67 3.32 9.52 3.23
N TRP A 68 3.25 9.67 4.54
CA TRP A 68 4.38 9.41 5.42
C TRP A 68 4.05 8.28 6.39
N SER A 69 4.67 7.12 6.24
CA SER A 69 4.60 6.07 7.25
C SER A 69 5.69 6.33 8.29
N ALA A 70 5.28 6.54 9.53
CA ALA A 70 6.17 6.87 10.64
C ALA A 70 5.76 6.08 11.90
N ASP A 71 6.66 5.96 12.86
CA ASP A 71 6.32 5.41 14.16
C ASP A 71 5.31 6.32 14.91
N GLU A 72 4.77 5.81 16.00
CA GLU A 72 3.72 6.50 16.74
C GLU A 72 4.22 7.82 17.36
N GLU A 73 5.49 7.85 17.81
CA GLU A 73 6.11 9.03 18.40
C GLU A 73 6.21 10.17 17.38
N GLN A 74 6.76 9.88 16.21
CA GLN A 74 6.88 10.85 15.12
C GLN A 74 5.52 11.29 14.58
N SER A 75 4.57 10.36 14.48
CA SER A 75 3.21 10.68 14.06
C SER A 75 2.55 11.66 15.03
N THR A 76 2.65 11.41 16.32
CA THR A 76 2.11 12.30 17.36
C THR A 76 2.77 13.67 17.30
N ARG A 77 4.10 13.71 17.15
CA ARG A 77 4.85 14.94 16.98
C ARG A 77 4.38 15.75 15.77
N LEU A 78 4.30 15.13 14.59
CA LEU A 78 3.87 15.82 13.36
C LEU A 78 2.45 16.40 13.48
N ASN A 79 1.54 15.70 14.16
CA ASN A 79 0.18 16.18 14.38
C ASN A 79 0.07 17.36 15.37
N SER A 80 1.12 17.57 16.20
CA SER A 80 1.17 18.67 17.18
C SER A 80 1.87 19.93 16.65
N LEU A 81 2.52 19.85 15.48
CA LEU A 81 3.25 20.96 14.89
C LEU A 81 2.30 22.00 14.26
N SER A 82 2.76 23.25 14.21
CA SER A 82 2.14 24.28 13.39
C SER A 82 2.28 24.00 11.89
N GLU A 83 1.46 24.60 11.07
CA GLU A 83 1.50 24.42 9.60
C GLU A 83 2.89 24.72 9.02
N ALA A 84 3.56 25.78 9.51
CA ALA A 84 4.90 26.15 9.06
C ALA A 84 5.94 25.08 9.44
N GLU A 85 5.87 24.54 10.65
CA GLU A 85 6.76 23.48 11.10
C GLU A 85 6.54 22.17 10.35
N VAL A 86 5.28 21.80 10.04
CA VAL A 86 4.98 20.64 9.21
C VAL A 86 5.59 20.80 7.82
N CYS A 87 5.43 21.98 7.18
CA CYS A 87 6.05 22.27 5.88
C CYS A 87 7.57 22.11 5.96
N GLN A 88 8.20 22.70 6.95
CA GLN A 88 9.65 22.61 7.14
C GLN A 88 10.11 21.16 7.32
N GLN A 89 9.42 20.36 8.15
CA GLN A 89 9.77 18.94 8.36
C GLN A 89 9.68 18.13 7.06
N VAL A 90 8.65 18.39 6.24
CA VAL A 90 8.49 17.68 4.96
C VAL A 90 9.53 18.14 3.93
N GLU A 91 9.86 19.43 3.89
CA GLU A 91 10.91 20.00 3.05
C GLU A 91 12.28 19.37 3.37
N GLU A 92 12.66 19.32 4.66
CA GLU A 92 13.89 18.70 5.11
C GLU A 92 13.92 17.19 4.81
N ALA A 93 12.85 16.47 5.13
CA ALA A 93 12.74 15.03 4.89
C ALA A 93 12.74 14.68 3.39
N SER A 94 12.32 15.59 2.53
CA SER A 94 12.36 15.44 1.07
C SER A 94 13.62 16.02 0.42
N ASN A 95 14.63 16.42 1.21
CA ASN A 95 15.83 17.09 0.74
C ASN A 95 15.53 18.31 -0.14
N HIS A 96 14.49 19.07 0.18
CA HIS A 96 14.00 20.26 -0.56
C HIS A 96 13.74 19.99 -2.05
N ALA A 97 13.42 18.76 -2.43
CA ALA A 97 13.29 18.33 -3.83
C ALA A 97 12.22 19.10 -4.62
N LEU A 98 11.24 19.70 -3.95
CA LEU A 98 10.16 20.49 -4.55
C LEU A 98 10.16 21.97 -4.11
N GLY A 99 11.27 22.43 -3.53
CA GLY A 99 11.40 23.77 -2.98
C GLY A 99 10.54 23.97 -1.74
N LYS A 100 10.04 25.19 -1.53
CA LYS A 100 9.14 25.50 -0.43
C LYS A 100 7.78 24.87 -0.62
N LEU A 101 7.21 24.39 0.49
CA LEU A 101 5.91 23.75 0.55
C LEU A 101 4.92 24.64 1.30
N GLN A 102 3.66 24.60 0.89
CA GLN A 102 2.56 25.21 1.63
C GLN A 102 1.49 24.14 1.89
N LEU A 103 1.10 24.02 3.14
CA LEU A 103 0.09 23.04 3.55
C LEU A 103 -1.28 23.43 2.99
N MET A 104 -1.95 22.48 2.32
CA MET A 104 -3.27 22.68 1.72
C MET A 104 -4.37 21.96 2.51
N THR A 105 -4.04 20.86 3.18
CA THR A 105 -4.96 20.11 4.03
C THR A 105 -4.25 19.74 5.33
N LYS A 106 -4.98 19.79 6.44
CA LYS A 106 -4.43 19.34 7.74
C LYS A 106 -3.98 17.88 7.64
N PRO A 107 -2.85 17.52 8.27
CA PRO A 107 -2.42 16.12 8.36
C PRO A 107 -3.48 15.26 9.04
N VAL A 108 -3.73 14.08 8.45
CA VAL A 108 -4.59 13.04 9.04
C VAL A 108 -3.76 11.79 9.23
N SER A 109 -3.84 11.20 10.40
CA SER A 109 -3.10 9.98 10.75
C SER A 109 -4.03 8.80 10.97
N PHE A 110 -3.61 7.63 10.53
CA PHE A 110 -4.31 6.37 10.74
C PHE A 110 -3.32 5.23 10.99
N PRO A 111 -3.65 4.26 11.86
CA PRO A 111 -2.76 3.15 12.16
C PRO A 111 -2.58 2.24 10.95
N LEU A 112 -1.33 1.81 10.72
CA LEU A 112 -0.99 0.85 9.67
C LEU A 112 -1.08 -0.56 10.23
N ASN A 113 -2.01 -1.36 9.68
CA ASN A 113 -2.21 -2.74 10.06
C ASN A 113 -2.18 -3.62 8.82
N SER A 114 -1.57 -4.79 8.93
CA SER A 114 -1.82 -5.85 7.96
C SER A 114 -3.12 -6.57 8.31
N VAL A 115 -3.84 -6.96 7.28
CA VAL A 115 -5.06 -7.77 7.38
C VAL A 115 -4.88 -8.97 6.48
N HIS A 116 -4.95 -10.16 7.06
CA HIS A 116 -4.88 -11.41 6.33
C HIS A 116 -6.08 -12.28 6.65
N VAL A 117 -6.84 -12.67 5.62
CA VAL A 117 -7.94 -13.62 5.78
C VAL A 117 -7.51 -15.02 5.37
N LYS A 118 -7.97 -16.01 6.11
CA LYS A 118 -7.69 -17.42 5.77
C LYS A 118 -8.35 -17.82 4.45
N ASN A 119 -9.57 -17.33 4.21
CA ASN A 119 -10.37 -17.63 3.02
C ASN A 119 -10.90 -16.34 2.41
N LEU A 120 -10.76 -16.20 1.09
CA LEU A 120 -11.32 -15.07 0.33
C LEU A 120 -12.80 -15.25 0.02
N ILE A 121 -13.34 -16.44 0.25
CA ILE A 121 -14.72 -16.80 -0.09
C ILE A 121 -15.45 -17.43 1.07
N GLY A 122 -16.78 -17.33 1.03
CA GLY A 122 -17.74 -18.03 1.85
C GLY A 122 -18.93 -18.55 1.02
N PRO A 123 -19.95 -19.13 1.63
CA PRO A 123 -21.17 -19.50 0.93
C PRO A 123 -21.80 -18.28 0.24
N ARG A 124 -21.81 -18.26 -1.09
CA ARG A 124 -22.33 -17.16 -1.92
C ARG A 124 -21.68 -15.81 -1.63
N LEU A 125 -20.42 -15.79 -1.20
CA LEU A 125 -19.71 -14.59 -0.80
C LEU A 125 -18.27 -14.62 -1.30
N ALA A 126 -17.79 -13.46 -1.78
CA ALA A 126 -16.40 -13.21 -2.10
C ALA A 126 -15.93 -11.90 -1.44
N LEU A 127 -14.71 -11.88 -0.91
CA LEU A 127 -14.05 -10.69 -0.40
C LEU A 127 -13.04 -10.18 -1.44
N ILE A 128 -12.94 -8.85 -1.58
CA ILE A 128 -11.98 -8.17 -2.45
C ILE A 128 -11.38 -6.96 -1.75
N GLY A 129 -10.19 -6.53 -2.18
CA GLY A 129 -9.50 -5.36 -1.63
C GLY A 129 -9.21 -5.49 -0.13
N ASP A 130 -9.25 -4.37 0.59
CA ASP A 130 -8.89 -4.31 2.00
C ASP A 130 -9.81 -5.14 2.91
N ALA A 131 -11.00 -5.52 2.45
CA ALA A 131 -11.85 -6.48 3.15
C ALA A 131 -11.24 -7.89 3.17
N ALA A 132 -10.44 -8.22 2.16
CA ALA A 132 -9.76 -9.50 2.00
C ALA A 132 -8.31 -9.47 2.51
N HIS A 133 -7.58 -8.39 2.24
CA HIS A 133 -6.16 -8.26 2.55
C HIS A 133 -5.76 -6.80 2.74
N GLY A 134 -5.11 -6.49 3.83
CA GLY A 134 -4.48 -5.19 4.07
C GLY A 134 -2.96 -5.35 4.03
N ILE A 135 -2.31 -4.63 3.15
CA ILE A 135 -0.85 -4.65 3.01
C ILE A 135 -0.24 -3.32 3.42
N HIS A 136 1.04 -3.35 3.81
CA HIS A 136 1.76 -2.12 4.12
C HIS A 136 1.79 -1.18 2.90
N PRO A 137 1.52 0.14 3.06
CA PRO A 137 1.46 1.10 1.95
C PRO A 137 2.82 1.41 1.30
N LEU A 138 3.89 0.73 1.71
CA LEU A 138 5.28 0.92 1.26
C LEU A 138 5.42 1.00 -0.26
N ALA A 139 4.65 0.20 -1.00
CA ALA A 139 4.71 0.17 -2.46
C ALA A 139 3.51 0.86 -3.13
N GLY A 140 2.56 1.40 -2.37
CA GLY A 140 1.32 1.98 -2.92
C GLY A 140 0.44 0.97 -3.66
N GLN A 141 0.62 -0.35 -3.43
CA GLN A 141 0.00 -1.43 -4.22
C GLN A 141 -1.36 -1.89 -3.70
N GLY A 142 -1.84 -1.38 -2.54
CA GLY A 142 -3.10 -1.85 -1.94
C GLY A 142 -4.29 -1.74 -2.90
N VAL A 143 -4.51 -0.56 -3.47
CA VAL A 143 -5.60 -0.31 -4.43
C VAL A 143 -5.43 -1.18 -5.69
N ASN A 144 -4.21 -1.29 -6.22
CA ASN A 144 -3.93 -2.10 -7.40
C ASN A 144 -4.24 -3.58 -7.16
N LEU A 145 -3.91 -4.09 -5.97
CA LEU A 145 -4.20 -5.46 -5.58
C LEU A 145 -5.72 -5.69 -5.52
N GLY A 146 -6.49 -4.75 -4.93
CA GLY A 146 -7.95 -4.79 -4.89
C GLY A 146 -8.60 -4.70 -6.27
N LEU A 147 -8.08 -3.87 -7.18
CA LEU A 147 -8.55 -3.80 -8.56
C LEU A 147 -8.30 -5.10 -9.33
N ARG A 148 -7.16 -5.77 -9.07
CA ARG A 148 -6.87 -7.10 -9.63
C ARG A 148 -7.84 -8.16 -9.08
N ASP A 149 -8.24 -8.06 -7.81
CA ASP A 149 -9.28 -8.95 -7.24
C ASP A 149 -10.61 -8.76 -7.98
N ALA A 150 -11.06 -7.51 -8.12
CA ALA A 150 -12.29 -7.20 -8.82
C ALA A 150 -12.27 -7.71 -10.27
N ARG A 151 -11.17 -7.45 -10.99
CA ARG A 151 -10.99 -7.93 -12.37
C ARG A 151 -11.05 -9.46 -12.46
N LYS A 152 -10.34 -10.17 -11.53
CA LYS A 152 -10.34 -11.64 -11.54
C LYS A 152 -11.71 -12.21 -11.17
N LEU A 153 -12.39 -11.63 -10.20
CA LEU A 153 -13.74 -12.07 -9.83
C LEU A 153 -14.73 -11.89 -11.00
N VAL A 154 -14.68 -10.73 -11.66
CA VAL A 154 -15.52 -10.45 -12.83
C VAL A 154 -15.22 -11.42 -13.96
N SER A 155 -13.96 -11.67 -14.32
CA SER A 155 -13.61 -12.64 -15.37
C SER A 155 -14.12 -14.04 -15.03
N THR A 156 -13.94 -14.47 -13.78
CA THR A 156 -14.44 -15.77 -13.30
C THR A 156 -15.97 -15.88 -13.43
N ILE A 157 -16.70 -14.81 -13.09
CA ILE A 157 -18.17 -14.77 -13.24
C ILE A 157 -18.59 -14.80 -14.71
N ILE A 158 -17.90 -14.10 -15.60
CA ILE A 158 -18.21 -14.08 -17.03
C ILE A 158 -17.96 -15.46 -17.66
N GLU A 159 -16.86 -16.09 -17.31
CA GLU A 159 -16.43 -17.41 -17.85
C GLU A 159 -17.31 -18.58 -17.38
N ARG A 160 -18.20 -18.38 -16.37
CA ARG A 160 -19.01 -19.47 -15.78
C ARG A 160 -20.01 -20.16 -16.73
N GLY A 161 -20.33 -19.54 -17.84
CA GLY A 161 -21.42 -19.96 -18.71
C GLY A 161 -22.82 -19.53 -18.21
N ALA A 162 -23.78 -19.47 -19.13
CA ALA A 162 -25.10 -18.85 -18.88
C ALA A 162 -25.98 -19.58 -17.83
N ARG A 163 -25.72 -20.86 -17.59
CA ARG A 163 -26.53 -21.71 -16.70
C ARG A 163 -25.97 -21.88 -15.28
N SER A 164 -24.76 -21.39 -15.01
CA SER A 164 -24.14 -21.52 -13.70
C SER A 164 -24.52 -20.36 -12.78
N ASP A 165 -24.77 -20.66 -11.52
CA ASP A 165 -25.01 -19.65 -10.48
C ASP A 165 -23.70 -18.88 -10.16
N CYS A 166 -23.76 -17.55 -10.16
CA CYS A 166 -22.59 -16.72 -9.81
C CYS A 166 -22.12 -16.89 -8.36
N GLY A 167 -22.95 -17.46 -7.49
CA GLY A 167 -22.61 -17.80 -6.11
C GLY A 167 -22.15 -19.24 -5.91
N ASP A 168 -21.98 -20.02 -6.98
CA ASP A 168 -21.51 -21.40 -6.90
C ASP A 168 -20.12 -21.48 -6.23
N TYR A 169 -19.97 -22.41 -5.29
CA TYR A 169 -18.76 -22.57 -4.50
C TYR A 169 -17.54 -22.91 -5.35
N MET A 170 -17.70 -23.79 -6.34
CA MET A 170 -16.58 -24.21 -7.19
C MET A 170 -16.11 -23.07 -8.09
N LEU A 171 -17.04 -22.22 -8.55
CA LEU A 171 -16.73 -21.01 -9.28
C LEU A 171 -15.94 -20.03 -8.42
N LEU A 172 -16.39 -19.75 -7.20
CA LEU A 172 -15.71 -18.85 -6.29
C LEU A 172 -14.33 -19.39 -5.85
N ARG A 173 -14.17 -20.70 -5.75
CA ARG A 173 -12.86 -21.36 -5.49
C ARG A 173 -11.85 -21.10 -6.61
N GLN A 174 -12.28 -20.95 -7.86
CA GLN A 174 -11.37 -20.58 -8.96
C GLN A 174 -10.82 -19.16 -8.77
N TYR A 175 -11.69 -18.22 -8.38
CA TYR A 175 -11.28 -16.88 -7.99
C TYR A 175 -10.27 -16.92 -6.84
N GLU A 176 -10.60 -17.58 -5.74
CA GLU A 176 -9.74 -17.66 -4.55
C GLU A 176 -8.35 -18.24 -4.88
N ARG A 177 -8.27 -19.35 -5.60
CA ARG A 177 -7.00 -19.97 -6.01
C ARG A 177 -6.15 -19.00 -6.85
N ALA A 178 -6.77 -18.34 -7.83
CA ALA A 178 -6.06 -17.43 -8.72
C ALA A 178 -5.52 -16.18 -8.01
N ARG A 179 -6.15 -15.78 -6.88
CA ARG A 179 -5.74 -14.57 -6.14
C ARG A 179 -4.78 -14.86 -5.00
N LYS A 180 -4.93 -16.01 -4.32
CA LYS A 180 -4.21 -16.33 -3.09
C LYS A 180 -2.70 -16.27 -3.24
N GLU A 181 -2.15 -16.81 -4.32
CA GLU A 181 -0.70 -16.78 -4.56
C GLU A 181 -0.17 -15.36 -4.74
N ASN A 182 -0.90 -14.54 -5.53
CA ASN A 182 -0.50 -13.16 -5.78
C ASN A 182 -0.58 -12.29 -4.50
N ILE A 183 -1.60 -12.51 -3.68
CA ILE A 183 -1.77 -11.81 -2.40
C ILE A 183 -0.63 -12.19 -1.46
N LEU A 184 -0.36 -13.48 -1.26
CA LEU A 184 0.72 -13.97 -0.41
C LEU A 184 2.10 -13.49 -0.88
N ALA A 185 2.35 -13.48 -2.18
CA ALA A 185 3.60 -12.96 -2.73
C ALA A 185 3.77 -11.47 -2.46
N MET A 186 2.70 -10.68 -2.59
CA MET A 186 2.71 -9.24 -2.29
C MET A 186 2.91 -8.98 -0.80
N GLU A 187 2.18 -9.67 0.09
CA GLU A 187 2.35 -9.59 1.54
C GLU A 187 3.79 -9.91 1.94
N PHE A 188 4.33 -11.03 1.47
CA PHE A 188 5.70 -11.43 1.75
C PHE A 188 6.72 -10.39 1.26
N THR A 189 6.51 -9.83 0.08
CA THR A 189 7.42 -8.83 -0.50
C THR A 189 7.38 -7.53 0.31
N THR A 190 6.19 -7.01 0.62
CA THR A 190 6.04 -5.76 1.39
C THR A 190 6.55 -5.90 2.81
N ASP A 191 6.27 -7.00 3.50
CA ASP A 191 6.75 -7.29 4.84
C ASP A 191 8.28 -7.46 4.87
N SER A 192 8.84 -8.15 3.87
CA SER A 192 10.30 -8.34 3.77
C SER A 192 11.01 -7.02 3.53
N LEU A 193 10.49 -6.19 2.64
CA LEU A 193 11.03 -4.84 2.40
C LEU A 193 10.90 -3.97 3.64
N GLN A 194 9.73 -3.94 4.28
CA GLN A 194 9.53 -3.16 5.50
C GLN A 194 10.55 -3.56 6.59
N LYS A 195 10.71 -4.86 6.86
CA LYS A 195 11.70 -5.38 7.81
C LYS A 195 13.13 -5.04 7.42
N LEU A 196 13.47 -5.11 6.13
CA LEU A 196 14.79 -4.78 5.62
C LEU A 196 15.12 -3.29 5.78
N PHE A 197 14.14 -2.41 5.50
CA PHE A 197 14.32 -0.96 5.60
C PHE A 197 14.28 -0.45 7.05
N SER A 198 13.50 -1.08 7.93
CA SER A 198 13.41 -0.74 9.35
C SER A 198 14.57 -1.32 10.18
N ASN A 199 15.40 -2.19 9.61
CA ASN A 199 16.49 -2.84 10.34
C ASN A 199 17.64 -1.88 10.62
N LYS A 200 18.06 -1.81 11.90
CA LYS A 200 19.11 -0.92 12.39
C LYS A 200 20.53 -1.51 12.30
N ASN A 201 20.68 -2.77 11.82
CA ASN A 201 21.96 -3.43 11.69
C ASN A 201 22.80 -2.81 10.55
N PRO A 202 24.02 -2.28 10.83
CA PRO A 202 24.86 -1.62 9.83
C PRO A 202 25.23 -2.52 8.66
N THR A 203 25.45 -3.80 8.89
CA THR A 203 25.82 -4.78 7.86
C THR A 203 24.65 -4.99 6.88
N LEU A 204 23.45 -5.17 7.39
CA LEU A 204 22.24 -5.30 6.54
C LEU A 204 21.96 -4.01 5.77
N THR A 205 22.19 -2.86 6.38
CA THR A 205 22.06 -1.57 5.69
C THR A 205 23.03 -1.45 4.52
N ARG A 206 24.30 -1.87 4.68
CA ARG A 206 25.28 -1.89 3.57
C ARG A 206 24.89 -2.85 2.46
N LEU A 207 24.49 -4.07 2.81
CA LEU A 207 24.01 -5.07 1.84
C LEU A 207 22.78 -4.60 1.07
N ARG A 208 21.82 -3.99 1.75
CA ARG A 208 20.63 -3.40 1.13
C ARG A 208 21.02 -2.31 0.13
N ASN A 209 21.88 -1.37 0.53
CA ASN A 209 22.30 -0.27 -0.33
C ASN A 209 23.06 -0.77 -1.56
N LEU A 210 23.93 -1.77 -1.39
CA LEU A 210 24.62 -2.43 -2.50
C LEU A 210 23.60 -3.10 -3.44
N GLY A 211 22.63 -3.82 -2.91
CA GLY A 211 21.54 -4.45 -3.70
C GLY A 211 20.74 -3.43 -4.52
N LEU A 212 20.41 -2.27 -3.93
CA LEU A 212 19.72 -1.18 -4.64
C LEU A 212 20.58 -0.59 -5.77
N ILE A 213 21.87 -0.35 -5.53
CA ILE A 213 22.80 0.14 -6.55
C ILE A 213 22.88 -0.86 -7.70
N LEU A 214 23.13 -2.14 -7.41
CA LEU A 214 23.20 -3.18 -8.42
C LEU A 214 21.89 -3.29 -9.21
N THR A 215 20.73 -3.26 -8.54
CA THR A 215 19.42 -3.29 -9.23
C THR A 215 19.25 -2.10 -10.17
N ASN A 216 19.73 -0.92 -9.79
CA ASN A 216 19.65 0.27 -10.62
C ASN A 216 20.57 0.21 -11.84
N GLU A 217 21.75 -0.40 -11.70
CA GLU A 217 22.75 -0.52 -12.77
C GLU A 217 22.48 -1.66 -13.75
N PHE A 218 21.61 -2.63 -13.37
CA PHE A 218 21.24 -3.75 -14.27
C PHE A 218 19.90 -3.49 -14.98
N PRO A 219 19.88 -2.96 -16.24
CA PRO A 219 18.65 -2.57 -16.92
C PRO A 219 17.65 -3.72 -17.12
N LEU A 220 18.13 -4.94 -17.33
CA LEU A 220 17.30 -6.12 -17.52
C LEU A 220 16.53 -6.49 -16.23
N LEU A 221 17.21 -6.45 -15.09
CA LEU A 221 16.60 -6.70 -13.78
C LEU A 221 15.57 -5.61 -13.46
N LYS A 222 15.97 -4.35 -13.64
CA LYS A 222 15.11 -3.19 -13.44
C LYS A 222 13.83 -3.26 -14.28
N ARG A 223 13.95 -3.58 -15.57
CA ARG A 223 12.80 -3.75 -16.49
C ARG A 223 11.86 -4.88 -16.04
N ARG A 224 12.39 -6.03 -15.61
CA ARG A 224 11.56 -7.15 -15.12
C ARG A 224 10.80 -6.77 -13.85
N LEU A 225 11.45 -6.09 -12.90
CA LEU A 225 10.79 -5.61 -11.68
C LEU A 225 9.68 -4.60 -11.99
N ILE A 226 9.94 -3.65 -12.90
CA ILE A 226 8.94 -2.67 -13.35
C ILE A 226 7.75 -3.38 -14.02
N GLN A 227 8.00 -4.31 -14.94
CA GLN A 227 6.94 -5.06 -15.61
C GLN A 227 6.09 -5.88 -14.63
N HIS A 228 6.73 -6.50 -13.63
CA HIS A 228 6.00 -7.24 -12.60
C HIS A 228 5.12 -6.34 -11.71
N SER A 229 5.52 -5.09 -11.50
CA SER A 229 4.74 -4.10 -10.74
C SER A 229 3.55 -3.53 -11.52
N LEU A 230 3.64 -3.52 -12.86
CA LEU A 230 2.60 -2.99 -13.76
C LEU A 230 1.52 -4.04 -14.10
N ASN A 231 1.84 -5.34 -14.05
CA ASN A 231 0.93 -6.46 -14.31
C ASN A 231 0.30 -6.99 -13.04
#